data_0512b46686edcbefbb64e0fde73e3bbe
#
_entry.id   0512b46686edcbefbb64e0fde73e3bbe
#
_cell.length_a   1.000
_cell.length_b   1.000
_cell.length_c   1.000
_cell.angle_alpha   90.00
_cell.angle_beta   90.00
_cell.angle_gamma   90.00
#
_symmetry.space_group_name_H-M   'P 1'
#
loop_
_entity.id
_entity.type
_entity.pdbx_description
1 polymer ?
#
loop_
_entity_poly.entity_id
_entity_poly.type
_entity_poly.pdbx_seq_one_letter_code
_entity_poly.pdbx_strand_id
1 'polypeptide(L)'
;MRISLFLLMALVSLFANGQTAGTLTFSFTQTAHTSYTGTKNVMAVWIQSSSGAFVKTRARNAGIVTSDHLPTWATNSGGPSGNCMAASCNVAGAITGATLTNFAARNFTWDGTDANGNLVADGNYKITIQSTWNHGAASTVTTSYDFYKGSVADIQTPASDANFTNISLQWNPNPGASIQDDALISFTLTPNPTVSGKITITGILPLDEISVYDLKGRMVVPSKQMQGNVYELDLTNQIKGTYIVKVSRGEFSKEERVVLN
;
A
#
# COMPACT_ATOMS: atom_id res chain seq x y z
N MET A 1 -35.38 49.03 6.21
CA MET A 1 -34.94 47.85 6.97
C MET A 1 -34.18 46.94 6.01
N ARG A 2 -32.82 46.96 6.03
CA ARG A 2 -31.99 46.16 5.15
C ARG A 2 -31.60 44.89 5.88
N ILE A 3 -32.06 43.75 5.38
CA ILE A 3 -31.73 42.43 5.92
C ILE A 3 -30.42 42.00 5.24
N SER A 4 -29.31 42.00 5.98
CA SER A 4 -28.03 41.41 5.53
C SER A 4 -28.09 39.90 5.69
N LEU A 5 -28.09 39.19 4.56
CA LEU A 5 -27.98 37.73 4.50
C LEU A 5 -26.53 37.33 4.68
N PHE A 6 -26.17 36.83 5.87
CA PHE A 6 -24.86 36.22 6.09
C PHE A 6 -24.85 34.80 5.47
N LEU A 7 -24.12 34.64 4.38
CA LEU A 7 -23.87 33.32 3.79
C LEU A 7 -22.76 32.62 4.61
N LEU A 8 -23.16 31.65 5.42
CA LEU A 8 -22.25 30.80 6.20
C LEU A 8 -21.63 29.78 5.22
N MET A 9 -20.42 30.03 4.77
CA MET A 9 -19.66 29.12 3.93
C MET A 9 -19.08 28.02 4.83
N ALA A 10 -19.72 26.83 4.83
CA ALA A 10 -19.18 25.66 5.51
C ALA A 10 -17.92 25.17 4.78
N LEU A 11 -16.77 25.31 5.42
CA LEU A 11 -15.52 24.80 4.94
C LEU A 11 -15.51 23.27 5.16
N VAL A 12 -15.85 22.50 4.13
CA VAL A 12 -15.68 21.03 4.15
C VAL A 12 -14.21 20.76 3.92
N SER A 13 -13.48 20.46 5.00
CA SER A 13 -12.11 19.95 4.90
C SER A 13 -12.16 18.53 4.32
N LEU A 14 -11.81 18.39 3.05
CA LEU A 14 -11.53 17.11 2.42
C LEU A 14 -10.19 16.60 2.99
N PHE A 15 -10.24 15.69 3.94
CA PHE A 15 -9.06 14.92 4.33
C PHE A 15 -8.75 13.96 3.18
N ALA A 16 -7.73 14.26 2.40
CA ALA A 16 -7.15 13.30 1.48
C ALA A 16 -6.46 12.21 2.33
N ASN A 17 -7.10 11.05 2.47
CA ASN A 17 -6.43 9.89 3.05
C ASN A 17 -5.36 9.40 2.05
N GLY A 18 -4.14 9.16 2.52
CA GLY A 18 -3.09 8.57 1.72
C GLY A 18 -3.57 7.23 1.12
N GLN A 19 -2.99 6.86 -0.01
CA GLN A 19 -3.23 5.57 -0.66
C GLN A 19 -1.87 4.95 -0.99
N THR A 20 -1.31 4.22 -0.04
CA THR A 20 -0.01 3.58 -0.20
C THR A 20 -0.16 2.24 -0.92
N ALA A 21 0.56 2.05 -2.02
CA ALA A 21 0.70 0.75 -2.65
C ALA A 21 1.57 -0.15 -1.78
N GLY A 22 1.35 -1.46 -1.86
CA GLY A 22 2.12 -2.42 -1.06
C GLY A 22 1.60 -3.84 -1.21
N THR A 23 2.17 -4.73 -0.42
CA THR A 23 1.75 -6.13 -0.39
C THR A 23 1.55 -6.59 1.04
N LEU A 24 0.36 -7.05 1.36
CA LEU A 24 0.12 -7.88 2.52
C LEU A 24 0.52 -9.31 2.19
N THR A 25 1.35 -9.92 3.02
CA THR A 25 1.56 -11.38 3.06
C THR A 25 0.94 -11.92 4.34
N PHE A 26 0.08 -12.91 4.19
CA PHE A 26 -0.60 -13.54 5.30
C PHE A 26 -0.46 -15.06 5.20
N SER A 27 0.05 -15.69 6.24
CA SER A 27 0.21 -17.14 6.31
C SER A 27 -0.26 -17.68 7.65
N PHE A 28 -0.73 -18.92 7.63
CA PHE A 28 -1.11 -19.67 8.82
C PHE A 28 -1.06 -21.17 8.53
N THR A 29 -1.03 -21.99 9.57
CA THR A 29 -1.26 -23.43 9.48
C THR A 29 -2.65 -23.73 10.02
N GLN A 30 -3.51 -24.33 9.20
CA GLN A 30 -4.82 -24.80 9.64
C GLN A 30 -4.67 -26.10 10.45
N THR A 31 -5.27 -26.13 11.63
CA THR A 31 -5.19 -27.28 12.54
C THR A 31 -6.33 -28.24 12.25
N ALA A 32 -6.05 -29.55 12.28
CA ALA A 32 -7.07 -30.59 12.21
C ALA A 32 -7.94 -30.59 13.48
N HIS A 33 -9.23 -30.77 13.30
CA HIS A 33 -10.20 -30.74 14.40
C HIS A 33 -10.32 -32.10 15.06
N THR A 34 -10.14 -32.16 16.37
CA THR A 34 -10.10 -33.42 17.15
C THR A 34 -11.39 -34.23 17.09
N SER A 35 -12.54 -33.58 16.87
CA SER A 35 -13.86 -34.21 16.73
C SER A 35 -14.22 -34.57 15.29
N TYR A 36 -13.30 -34.41 14.32
CA TYR A 36 -13.53 -34.68 12.93
C TYR A 36 -12.43 -35.61 12.38
N THR A 37 -12.81 -36.81 12.01
CA THR A 37 -11.88 -37.79 11.47
C THR A 37 -11.63 -37.63 9.95
N GLY A 38 -12.41 -36.78 9.29
CA GLY A 38 -12.20 -36.41 7.88
C GLY A 38 -11.14 -35.33 7.70
N THR A 39 -10.76 -35.12 6.45
CA THR A 39 -9.79 -34.07 6.06
C THR A 39 -10.39 -33.01 5.17
N LYS A 40 -11.62 -33.20 4.69
CA LYS A 40 -12.29 -32.28 3.78
C LYS A 40 -12.79 -31.05 4.54
N ASN A 41 -12.46 -29.88 4.02
CA ASN A 41 -12.97 -28.62 4.55
C ASN A 41 -13.13 -27.60 3.40
N VAL A 42 -13.96 -26.60 3.63
CA VAL A 42 -14.12 -25.43 2.76
C VAL A 42 -13.56 -24.21 3.46
N MET A 43 -13.06 -23.25 2.70
CA MET A 43 -12.41 -22.06 3.25
C MET A 43 -12.65 -20.85 2.37
N ALA A 44 -12.87 -19.71 2.99
CA ALA A 44 -12.73 -18.39 2.38
C ALA A 44 -11.77 -17.53 3.19
N VAL A 45 -11.02 -16.68 2.48
CA VAL A 45 -10.14 -15.65 3.05
C VAL A 45 -10.44 -14.34 2.32
N TRP A 46 -10.71 -13.28 3.08
CA TRP A 46 -11.05 -12.00 2.50
C TRP A 46 -10.58 -10.81 3.35
N ILE A 47 -10.47 -9.67 2.72
CA ILE A 47 -10.15 -8.39 3.34
C ILE A 47 -11.43 -7.62 3.62
N GLN A 48 -11.48 -6.99 4.80
CA GLN A 48 -12.52 -6.06 5.24
C GLN A 48 -11.90 -4.77 5.75
N SER A 49 -12.66 -3.68 5.72
CA SER A 49 -12.32 -2.49 6.51
C SER A 49 -12.41 -2.79 8.01
N SER A 50 -11.87 -1.92 8.85
CA SER A 50 -12.03 -2.03 10.32
C SER A 50 -13.50 -2.09 10.77
N SER A 51 -14.41 -1.44 10.03
CA SER A 51 -15.86 -1.47 10.28
C SER A 51 -16.56 -2.74 9.77
N GLY A 52 -15.84 -3.65 9.10
CA GLY A 52 -16.38 -4.90 8.56
C GLY A 52 -16.93 -4.83 7.13
N ALA A 53 -16.80 -3.69 6.43
CA ALA A 53 -17.19 -3.60 5.04
C ALA A 53 -16.26 -4.43 4.15
N PHE A 54 -16.84 -5.15 3.20
CA PHE A 54 -16.10 -5.99 2.25
C PHE A 54 -15.15 -5.16 1.37
N VAL A 55 -13.93 -5.67 1.18
CA VAL A 55 -12.93 -5.07 0.29
C VAL A 55 -12.58 -6.02 -0.86
N LYS A 56 -12.11 -7.23 -0.56
CA LYS A 56 -11.67 -8.18 -1.59
C LYS A 56 -11.57 -9.60 -1.07
N THR A 57 -12.07 -10.57 -1.83
CA THR A 57 -11.81 -11.98 -1.57
C THR A 57 -10.41 -12.36 -2.03
N ARG A 58 -9.65 -13.09 -1.19
CA ARG A 58 -8.33 -13.59 -1.54
C ARG A 58 -8.35 -15.07 -1.91
N ALA A 59 -9.19 -15.84 -1.24
CA ALA A 59 -9.41 -17.25 -1.59
C ALA A 59 -10.85 -17.68 -1.32
N ARG A 60 -11.32 -18.59 -2.13
CA ARG A 60 -12.56 -19.35 -1.91
C ARG A 60 -12.35 -20.78 -2.41
N ASN A 61 -12.27 -21.72 -1.48
CA ASN A 61 -12.17 -23.14 -1.75
C ASN A 61 -13.42 -23.85 -1.25
N ALA A 62 -14.34 -24.19 -2.16
CA ALA A 62 -15.57 -24.91 -1.86
C ALA A 62 -16.02 -25.72 -3.08
N GLY A 63 -16.48 -26.92 -2.84
CA GLY A 63 -17.06 -27.78 -3.89
C GLY A 63 -18.38 -27.23 -4.43
N ILE A 64 -18.80 -27.74 -5.55
CA ILE A 64 -20.08 -27.39 -6.18
C ILE A 64 -21.14 -28.34 -5.64
N VAL A 65 -21.94 -27.82 -4.72
CA VAL A 65 -23.13 -28.47 -4.15
C VAL A 65 -24.20 -27.41 -3.89
N THR A 66 -25.27 -27.75 -3.22
CA THR A 66 -26.34 -26.77 -2.90
C THR A 66 -25.94 -25.70 -1.90
N SER A 67 -24.88 -25.89 -1.12
CA SER A 67 -24.32 -24.95 -0.18
C SER A 67 -22.81 -24.99 -0.19
N ASP A 68 -22.18 -23.82 -0.15
CA ASP A 68 -20.71 -23.68 0.02
C ASP A 68 -20.28 -23.74 1.48
N HIS A 69 -21.21 -23.72 2.41
CA HIS A 69 -20.97 -23.74 3.86
C HIS A 69 -20.07 -22.58 4.37
N LEU A 70 -20.08 -21.44 3.68
CA LEU A 70 -19.29 -20.24 4.03
C LEU A 70 -20.21 -19.00 4.25
N PRO A 71 -21.20 -19.08 5.17
CA PRO A 71 -22.26 -18.09 5.25
C PRO A 71 -21.76 -16.69 5.63
N THR A 72 -20.74 -16.57 6.47
CA THR A 72 -20.20 -15.26 6.88
C THR A 72 -19.52 -14.57 5.69
N TRP A 73 -18.66 -15.29 4.97
CA TRP A 73 -18.02 -14.76 3.77
C TRP A 73 -19.06 -14.43 2.68
N ALA A 74 -20.02 -15.34 2.45
CA ALA A 74 -21.05 -15.14 1.44
C ALA A 74 -21.85 -13.87 1.69
N THR A 75 -22.32 -13.67 2.92
CA THR A 75 -23.02 -12.42 3.32
C THR A 75 -22.14 -11.19 3.14
N ASN A 76 -20.88 -11.25 3.56
CA ASN A 76 -19.98 -10.11 3.47
C ASN A 76 -19.61 -9.76 2.03
N SER A 77 -19.46 -10.76 1.16
CA SER A 77 -19.12 -10.58 -0.26
C SER A 77 -20.31 -10.32 -1.19
N GLY A 78 -21.49 -10.07 -0.63
CA GLY A 78 -22.70 -9.66 -1.35
C GLY A 78 -23.66 -10.80 -1.70
N GLY A 79 -23.48 -11.99 -1.14
CA GLY A 79 -24.40 -13.11 -1.31
C GLY A 79 -25.73 -12.89 -0.56
N PRO A 80 -26.88 -12.94 -1.24
CA PRO A 80 -28.16 -12.52 -0.65
C PRO A 80 -28.70 -13.46 0.43
N SER A 81 -28.20 -14.68 0.54
CA SER A 81 -28.73 -15.70 1.46
C SER A 81 -27.63 -16.37 2.30
N GLY A 82 -26.43 -15.74 2.41
CA GLY A 82 -25.32 -16.38 3.10
C GLY A 82 -24.77 -17.62 2.39
N ASN A 83 -25.05 -17.79 1.09
CA ASN A 83 -24.63 -18.91 0.26
C ASN A 83 -24.37 -18.43 -1.17
N CYS A 84 -23.17 -18.64 -1.68
CA CYS A 84 -22.76 -18.21 -3.01
C CYS A 84 -23.05 -19.24 -4.12
N MET A 85 -23.62 -20.39 -3.79
CA MET A 85 -23.93 -21.40 -4.81
C MET A 85 -25.13 -21.00 -5.69
N ALA A 86 -26.06 -20.23 -5.13
CA ALA A 86 -27.26 -19.74 -5.82
C ALA A 86 -27.17 -18.27 -6.23
N ALA A 87 -26.07 -17.58 -5.94
CA ALA A 87 -25.89 -16.16 -6.19
C ALA A 87 -24.43 -15.83 -6.43
N SER A 88 -24.19 -14.75 -7.16
CA SER A 88 -22.83 -14.25 -7.43
C SER A 88 -22.27 -13.54 -6.19
N CYS A 89 -21.34 -14.19 -5.48
CA CYS A 89 -20.49 -13.53 -4.51
C CYS A 89 -19.24 -12.96 -5.19
N ASN A 90 -18.67 -11.92 -4.61
CA ASN A 90 -17.51 -11.27 -5.20
C ASN A 90 -16.24 -12.10 -5.00
N VAL A 91 -15.77 -12.73 -6.06
CA VAL A 91 -14.50 -13.48 -6.14
C VAL A 91 -13.50 -12.85 -7.09
N ALA A 92 -13.68 -11.57 -7.45
CA ALA A 92 -12.79 -10.88 -8.37
C ALA A 92 -11.33 -10.90 -7.87
N GLY A 93 -10.43 -11.49 -8.68
CA GLY A 93 -9.02 -11.64 -8.36
C GLY A 93 -8.70 -12.64 -7.23
N ALA A 94 -9.66 -13.46 -6.81
CA ALA A 94 -9.45 -14.49 -5.80
C ALA A 94 -8.90 -15.78 -6.39
N ILE A 95 -8.14 -16.54 -5.57
CA ILE A 95 -7.80 -17.92 -5.84
C ILE A 95 -9.05 -18.76 -5.52
N THR A 96 -9.65 -19.37 -6.53
CA THR A 96 -10.83 -20.24 -6.36
C THR A 96 -10.47 -21.68 -6.66
N GLY A 97 -11.09 -22.61 -5.95
CA GLY A 97 -10.82 -24.03 -6.13
C GLY A 97 -11.86 -24.93 -5.46
N ALA A 98 -11.67 -26.24 -5.66
CA ALA A 98 -12.48 -27.26 -5.03
C ALA A 98 -12.33 -27.27 -3.50
N THR A 99 -13.20 -28.01 -2.82
CA THR A 99 -13.07 -28.35 -1.41
C THR A 99 -11.66 -28.84 -1.10
N LEU A 100 -11.08 -28.28 -0.05
CA LEU A 100 -9.76 -28.68 0.44
C LEU A 100 -9.81 -30.10 0.99
N THR A 101 -8.71 -30.84 0.81
CA THR A 101 -8.59 -32.23 1.22
C THR A 101 -7.61 -32.45 2.38
N ASN A 102 -7.11 -31.38 2.95
CA ASN A 102 -6.18 -31.42 4.09
C ASN A 102 -6.30 -30.16 4.95
N PHE A 103 -5.81 -30.28 6.16
CA PHE A 103 -5.49 -29.16 7.05
C PHE A 103 -3.97 -28.92 6.95
N ALA A 104 -3.55 -27.80 6.42
CA ALA A 104 -2.15 -27.53 6.10
C ALA A 104 -1.81 -26.06 6.20
N ALA A 105 -0.54 -25.73 6.01
CA ALA A 105 -0.09 -24.34 5.86
C ALA A 105 -0.70 -23.69 4.61
N ARG A 106 -1.10 -22.44 4.75
CA ARG A 106 -1.71 -21.60 3.71
C ARG A 106 -0.98 -20.26 3.64
N ASN A 107 -0.90 -19.71 2.44
CA ASN A 107 -0.28 -18.42 2.21
C ASN A 107 -1.13 -17.62 1.21
N PHE A 108 -1.35 -16.34 1.52
CA PHE A 108 -2.15 -15.42 0.71
C PHE A 108 -1.45 -14.08 0.64
N THR A 109 -1.66 -13.38 -0.47
CA THR A 109 -1.18 -12.00 -0.65
C THR A 109 -2.34 -11.08 -1.01
N TRP A 110 -2.22 -9.80 -0.67
CA TRP A 110 -3.13 -8.75 -1.10
C TRP A 110 -2.33 -7.50 -1.50
N ASP A 111 -2.71 -6.91 -2.61
CA ASP A 111 -2.03 -5.81 -3.28
C ASP A 111 -2.51 -4.40 -2.84
N GLY A 112 -3.32 -4.32 -1.80
CA GLY A 112 -3.89 -3.07 -1.32
C GLY A 112 -5.06 -2.54 -2.16
N THR A 113 -5.62 -3.35 -3.08
CA THR A 113 -6.73 -2.94 -3.95
C THR A 113 -8.07 -3.55 -3.53
N ASP A 114 -9.17 -2.87 -3.88
CA ASP A 114 -10.53 -3.40 -3.78
C ASP A 114 -10.83 -4.45 -4.86
N ALA A 115 -12.07 -4.94 -4.88
CA ALA A 115 -12.52 -5.92 -5.87
C ALA A 115 -12.55 -5.38 -7.31
N ASN A 116 -12.52 -4.06 -7.51
CA ASN A 116 -12.47 -3.41 -8.81
C ASN A 116 -11.03 -3.10 -9.26
N GLY A 117 -10.03 -3.38 -8.40
CA GLY A 117 -8.63 -3.08 -8.68
C GLY A 117 -8.19 -1.67 -8.28
N ASN A 118 -9.04 -0.88 -7.61
CA ASN A 118 -8.67 0.44 -7.14
C ASN A 118 -7.91 0.33 -5.82
N LEU A 119 -6.82 1.08 -5.69
CA LEU A 119 -6.08 1.16 -4.44
C LEU A 119 -6.99 1.74 -3.33
N VAL A 120 -7.07 1.07 -2.18
CA VAL A 120 -7.88 1.55 -1.07
C VAL A 120 -7.10 2.53 -0.18
N ALA A 121 -7.82 3.36 0.59
CA ALA A 121 -7.22 4.32 1.51
C ALA A 121 -6.32 3.65 2.54
N ASP A 122 -5.35 4.39 3.07
CA ASP A 122 -4.55 3.96 4.20
C ASP A 122 -5.40 3.95 5.47
N GLY A 123 -5.15 2.96 6.34
CA GLY A 123 -5.94 2.78 7.55
C GLY A 123 -5.94 1.35 8.08
N ASN A 124 -6.81 1.10 9.05
CA ASN A 124 -6.96 -0.21 9.67
C ASN A 124 -7.89 -1.11 8.84
N TYR A 125 -7.44 -2.32 8.61
CA TYR A 125 -8.15 -3.38 7.88
C TYR A 125 -8.13 -4.67 8.70
N LYS A 126 -8.93 -5.63 8.26
CA LYS A 126 -8.93 -7.00 8.78
C LYS A 126 -8.75 -7.98 7.64
N ILE A 127 -7.93 -9.01 7.86
CA ILE A 127 -7.99 -10.22 7.05
C ILE A 127 -8.78 -11.26 7.83
N THR A 128 -9.80 -11.82 7.19
CA THR A 128 -10.74 -12.74 7.83
C THR A 128 -10.68 -14.10 7.14
N ILE A 129 -10.70 -15.15 7.94
CA ILE A 129 -10.77 -16.54 7.51
C ILE A 129 -12.11 -17.10 7.97
N GLN A 130 -12.83 -17.76 7.09
CA GLN A 130 -13.89 -18.68 7.46
C GLN A 130 -13.51 -20.09 6.98
N SER A 131 -13.56 -21.06 7.87
CA SER A 131 -13.37 -22.47 7.54
C SER A 131 -14.51 -23.30 8.09
N THR A 132 -15.00 -24.25 7.28
CA THR A 132 -16.10 -25.12 7.63
C THR A 132 -15.75 -26.54 7.22
N TRP A 133 -16.08 -27.50 8.08
CA TRP A 133 -15.87 -28.95 7.88
C TRP A 133 -17.13 -29.72 8.25
N ASN A 134 -17.16 -31.03 8.03
CA ASN A 134 -18.27 -31.90 8.41
C ASN A 134 -19.65 -31.39 7.96
N HIS A 135 -19.76 -30.93 6.71
CA HIS A 135 -20.99 -30.40 6.10
C HIS A 135 -21.61 -29.18 6.84
N GLY A 136 -20.84 -28.45 7.61
CA GLY A 136 -21.27 -27.22 8.25
C GLY A 136 -22.14 -27.38 9.49
N ALA A 137 -22.48 -28.58 9.90
CA ALA A 137 -23.31 -28.84 11.09
C ALA A 137 -22.51 -28.51 12.36
N ALA A 138 -22.65 -27.28 12.89
CA ALA A 138 -21.93 -26.76 14.05
C ALA A 138 -20.38 -26.82 13.95
N SER A 139 -19.86 -26.92 12.74
CA SER A 139 -18.44 -27.14 12.43
C SER A 139 -17.90 -26.02 11.54
N THR A 140 -18.00 -24.79 12.03
CA THR A 140 -17.49 -23.60 11.34
C THR A 140 -16.74 -22.70 12.31
N VAL A 141 -15.71 -22.05 11.81
CA VAL A 141 -14.96 -21.01 12.54
C VAL A 141 -14.78 -19.80 11.63
N THR A 142 -14.87 -18.62 12.23
CA THR A 142 -14.53 -17.35 11.58
C THR A 142 -13.59 -16.59 12.51
N THR A 143 -12.40 -16.26 12.02
CA THR A 143 -11.35 -15.54 12.76
C THR A 143 -10.85 -14.39 11.93
N SER A 144 -10.60 -13.24 12.56
CA SER A 144 -10.07 -12.04 11.90
C SER A 144 -8.81 -11.57 12.58
N TYR A 145 -7.89 -11.02 11.79
CA TYR A 145 -6.65 -10.41 12.24
C TYR A 145 -6.59 -8.98 11.73
N ASP A 146 -6.42 -8.04 12.66
CA ASP A 146 -6.33 -6.62 12.34
C ASP A 146 -4.92 -6.29 11.86
N PHE A 147 -4.81 -5.35 10.92
CA PHE A 147 -3.54 -4.80 10.46
C PHE A 147 -3.71 -3.37 9.95
N TYR A 148 -2.60 -2.64 9.91
CA TYR A 148 -2.56 -1.30 9.35
C TYR A 148 -1.95 -1.34 7.94
N LYS A 149 -2.67 -0.79 6.97
CA LYS A 149 -2.19 -0.52 5.61
C LYS A 149 -1.79 0.94 5.52
N GLY A 150 -0.54 1.23 5.22
CA GLY A 150 -0.02 2.60 5.10
C GLY A 150 1.43 2.62 4.67
N SER A 151 2.08 3.79 4.76
CA SER A 151 3.46 4.00 4.33
C SER A 151 4.53 3.35 5.22
N VAL A 152 4.13 2.81 6.37
CA VAL A 152 5.01 2.08 7.29
C VAL A 152 4.64 0.60 7.27
N ALA A 153 5.65 -0.28 7.33
CA ALA A 153 5.42 -1.72 7.43
C ALA A 153 4.70 -2.07 8.73
N ASP A 154 3.73 -2.98 8.65
CA ASP A 154 3.06 -3.59 9.80
C ASP A 154 3.36 -5.08 9.81
N ILE A 155 4.18 -5.53 10.76
CA ILE A 155 4.66 -6.91 10.85
C ILE A 155 4.19 -7.50 12.17
N GLN A 156 3.38 -8.55 12.09
CA GLN A 156 2.73 -9.17 13.24
C GLN A 156 2.87 -10.70 13.21
N THR A 157 2.91 -11.28 14.39
CA THR A 157 2.79 -12.73 14.62
C THR A 157 1.67 -12.98 15.62
N PRO A 158 0.40 -12.94 15.18
CA PRO A 158 -0.73 -13.14 16.06
C PRO A 158 -0.65 -14.48 16.82
N ALA A 159 -1.22 -14.51 18.03
CA ALA A 159 -1.25 -15.72 18.82
C ALA A 159 -2.03 -16.84 18.10
N SER A 160 -1.53 -18.06 18.21
CA SER A 160 -2.22 -19.26 17.74
C SER A 160 -3.50 -19.52 18.53
N ASP A 161 -4.50 -20.07 17.86
CA ASP A 161 -5.72 -20.61 18.48
C ASP A 161 -5.88 -22.12 18.18
N ALA A 162 -7.02 -22.69 18.55
CA ALA A 162 -7.29 -24.12 18.32
C ALA A 162 -7.42 -24.47 16.82
N ASN A 163 -7.67 -23.50 15.95
CA ASN A 163 -7.97 -23.70 14.53
C ASN A 163 -6.82 -23.28 13.62
N PHE A 164 -6.05 -22.26 14.04
CA PHE A 164 -5.00 -21.66 13.24
C PHE A 164 -3.73 -21.43 14.10
N THR A 165 -2.60 -21.90 13.59
CA THR A 165 -1.29 -21.79 14.22
C THR A 165 -0.26 -21.20 13.24
N ASN A 166 0.92 -20.84 13.74
CA ASN A 166 2.01 -20.28 12.92
C ASN A 166 1.55 -19.10 12.06
N ILE A 167 0.80 -18.19 12.68
CA ILE A 167 0.20 -17.05 11.98
C ILE A 167 1.28 -15.98 11.78
N SER A 168 1.43 -15.52 10.55
CA SER A 168 2.26 -14.39 10.19
C SER A 168 1.46 -13.44 9.29
N LEU A 169 1.50 -12.16 9.60
CA LEU A 169 0.82 -11.11 8.87
C LEU A 169 1.79 -9.96 8.68
N GLN A 170 2.06 -9.58 7.43
CA GLN A 170 3.04 -8.56 7.10
C GLN A 170 2.50 -7.67 5.98
N TRP A 171 2.19 -6.42 6.30
CA TRP A 171 2.01 -5.38 5.30
C TRP A 171 3.37 -4.76 5.01
N ASN A 172 3.84 -4.87 3.78
CA ASN A 172 5.03 -4.20 3.30
C ASN A 172 4.58 -3.15 2.30
N PRO A 173 4.67 -1.85 2.63
CA PRO A 173 4.46 -0.81 1.65
C PRO A 173 5.47 -1.01 0.53
N ASN A 174 5.00 -1.00 -0.69
CA ASN A 174 5.87 -0.79 -1.82
C ASN A 174 6.15 0.71 -1.83
N PRO A 175 7.35 1.16 -1.54
CA PRO A 175 7.71 2.51 -1.92
C PRO A 175 7.66 2.52 -3.44
N GLY A 176 6.44 2.70 -3.97
CA GLY A 176 6.28 3.04 -5.38
C GLY A 176 7.27 4.13 -5.68
N ALA A 177 7.66 4.31 -6.95
CA ALA A 177 8.28 5.56 -7.34
C ALA A 177 7.39 6.66 -6.76
N SER A 178 7.64 7.03 -5.52
CA SER A 178 6.93 8.11 -4.85
C SER A 178 7.14 9.27 -5.80
N ILE A 179 6.07 9.94 -6.17
CA ILE A 179 6.21 11.37 -6.45
C ILE A 179 6.93 11.84 -5.19
N GLN A 180 8.25 11.97 -5.29
CA GLN A 180 9.10 12.37 -4.19
C GLN A 180 8.47 13.61 -3.61
N ASP A 181 8.24 13.59 -2.32
CA ASP A 181 7.75 14.76 -1.62
C ASP A 181 8.82 15.84 -1.84
N ASP A 182 8.63 16.67 -2.85
CA ASP A 182 9.48 17.81 -3.21
C ASP A 182 9.72 18.73 -1.98
N ALA A 183 8.93 18.53 -0.92
CA ALA A 183 9.04 19.22 0.34
C ALA A 183 10.27 18.81 1.17
N LEU A 184 10.87 17.62 0.96
CA LEU A 184 12.03 17.16 1.74
C LEU A 184 13.35 17.78 1.29
N ILE A 185 13.46 18.20 0.03
CA ILE A 185 14.62 18.91 -0.51
C ILE A 185 14.12 20.20 -1.16
N SER A 186 14.41 21.32 -0.53
CA SER A 186 14.11 22.65 -1.08
C SER A 186 15.40 23.43 -1.15
N PHE A 187 15.83 23.79 -2.37
CA PHE A 187 17.01 24.60 -2.59
C PHE A 187 16.74 25.68 -3.65
N THR A 188 17.55 26.72 -3.64
CA THR A 188 17.46 27.83 -4.60
C THR A 188 18.80 28.06 -5.28
N LEU A 189 18.75 28.52 -6.52
CA LEU A 189 19.89 28.83 -7.39
C LEU A 189 19.90 30.33 -7.68
N THR A 190 20.91 31.05 -7.21
CA THR A 190 21.00 32.51 -7.40
C THR A 190 22.42 32.96 -7.76
N PRO A 191 22.59 33.78 -8.83
CA PRO A 191 21.57 34.19 -9.81
C PRO A 191 21.22 33.10 -10.79
N ASN A 192 19.94 33.06 -11.22
CA ASN A 192 19.49 32.23 -12.29
C ASN A 192 18.49 33.02 -13.15
N PRO A 193 18.80 33.36 -14.41
CA PRO A 193 20.01 33.04 -15.17
C PRO A 193 21.30 33.67 -14.62
N THR A 194 22.44 33.04 -14.91
CA THR A 194 23.78 33.59 -14.61
C THR A 194 24.52 34.00 -15.88
N VAL A 195 25.26 35.12 -15.83
CA VAL A 195 26.19 35.55 -16.91
C VAL A 195 27.62 35.22 -16.54
N SER A 196 27.91 35.20 -15.24
CA SER A 196 29.28 34.96 -14.72
C SER A 196 29.61 33.46 -14.64
N GLY A 197 28.63 32.58 -14.77
CA GLY A 197 28.80 31.15 -14.54
C GLY A 197 28.90 30.76 -13.07
N LYS A 198 28.82 31.71 -12.15
CA LYS A 198 28.81 31.45 -10.70
C LYS A 198 27.40 31.52 -10.16
N ILE A 199 27.03 30.53 -9.35
CA ILE A 199 25.70 30.34 -8.81
C ILE A 199 25.83 29.94 -7.33
N THR A 200 25.16 30.64 -6.46
CA THR A 200 25.04 30.23 -5.06
C THR A 200 23.82 29.29 -4.91
N ILE A 201 24.05 28.13 -4.34
CA ILE A 201 23.00 27.15 -3.98
C ILE A 201 22.77 27.30 -2.48
N THR A 202 21.52 27.58 -2.09
CA THR A 202 21.09 27.66 -0.69
C THR A 202 19.93 26.74 -0.40
N GLY A 203 19.68 26.39 0.89
CA GLY A 203 18.66 25.41 1.28
C GLY A 203 19.14 23.97 1.28
N ILE A 204 20.42 23.73 0.98
CA ILE A 204 21.06 22.43 1.12
C ILE A 204 21.44 22.15 2.58
N LEU A 205 21.64 20.89 2.94
CA LEU A 205 22.09 20.46 4.26
C LEU A 205 23.47 19.78 4.18
N PRO A 206 24.20 19.67 5.29
CA PRO A 206 25.38 18.83 5.37
C PRO A 206 25.02 17.38 4.97
N LEU A 207 25.90 16.73 4.21
CA LEU A 207 25.79 15.40 3.63
C LEU A 207 24.89 15.32 2.38
N ASP A 208 24.20 16.38 1.95
CA ASP A 208 23.59 16.40 0.62
C ASP A 208 24.66 16.24 -0.46
N GLU A 209 24.34 15.59 -1.55
CA GLU A 209 25.19 15.46 -2.72
C GLU A 209 24.68 16.35 -3.85
N ILE A 210 25.56 17.14 -4.45
CA ILE A 210 25.25 17.98 -5.61
C ILE A 210 25.98 17.48 -6.84
N SER A 211 25.25 17.31 -7.93
CA SER A 211 25.78 16.99 -9.25
C SER A 211 25.10 17.87 -10.32
N VAL A 212 25.78 18.12 -11.44
CA VAL A 212 25.23 18.94 -12.52
C VAL A 212 25.35 18.21 -13.85
N TYR A 213 24.28 18.28 -14.63
CA TYR A 213 24.17 17.61 -15.91
C TYR A 213 23.84 18.59 -17.04
N ASP A 214 24.28 18.31 -18.25
CA ASP A 214 23.76 18.95 -19.46
C ASP A 214 22.40 18.35 -19.86
N LEU A 215 21.72 18.96 -20.84
CA LEU A 215 20.41 18.49 -21.32
C LEU A 215 20.48 17.10 -22.03
N LYS A 216 21.66 16.57 -22.28
CA LYS A 216 21.86 15.21 -22.81
C LYS A 216 22.06 14.18 -21.72
N GLY A 217 21.97 14.60 -20.44
CA GLY A 217 22.18 13.74 -19.26
C GLY A 217 23.66 13.47 -18.97
N ARG A 218 24.59 14.14 -19.63
CA ARG A 218 26.02 14.00 -19.32
C ARG A 218 26.36 14.86 -18.10
N MET A 219 27.01 14.25 -17.12
CA MET A 219 27.49 14.94 -15.92
C MET A 219 28.63 15.91 -16.29
N VAL A 220 28.46 17.19 -15.97
CA VAL A 220 29.43 18.27 -16.23
C VAL A 220 30.11 18.74 -14.96
N VAL A 221 29.49 18.56 -13.81
CA VAL A 221 30.13 18.72 -12.50
C VAL A 221 29.91 17.41 -11.74
N PRO A 222 31.00 16.71 -11.34
CA PRO A 222 30.92 15.47 -10.59
C PRO A 222 30.20 15.65 -9.27
N SER A 223 29.55 14.58 -8.78
CA SER A 223 28.89 14.55 -7.49
C SER A 223 29.86 14.92 -6.38
N LYS A 224 29.41 15.86 -5.52
CA LYS A 224 30.17 16.35 -4.39
C LYS A 224 29.28 16.41 -3.16
N GLN A 225 29.74 15.80 -2.08
CA GLN A 225 29.07 15.86 -0.79
C GLN A 225 29.29 17.22 -0.11
N MET A 226 28.22 17.78 0.41
CA MET A 226 28.23 19.10 1.04
C MET A 226 28.60 19.00 2.52
N GLN A 227 29.32 20.03 3.00
CA GLN A 227 29.70 20.16 4.42
C GLN A 227 28.98 21.33 5.13
N GLY A 228 28.16 22.07 4.38
CA GLY A 228 27.43 23.25 4.89
C GLY A 228 26.13 23.47 4.16
N ASN A 229 25.45 24.56 4.49
CA ASN A 229 24.13 24.89 3.99
C ASN A 229 24.13 25.76 2.72
N VAL A 230 25.32 26.12 2.25
CA VAL A 230 25.53 26.97 1.06
C VAL A 230 26.67 26.38 0.23
N TYR A 231 26.50 26.35 -1.07
CA TYR A 231 27.53 25.94 -2.01
C TYR A 231 27.62 26.92 -3.18
N GLU A 232 28.85 27.28 -3.56
CA GLU A 232 29.11 28.06 -4.77
C GLU A 232 29.45 27.10 -5.92
N LEU A 233 28.50 26.98 -6.85
CA LEU A 233 28.67 26.23 -8.07
C LEU A 233 29.37 27.10 -9.12
N ASP A 234 30.43 26.57 -9.74
CA ASP A 234 31.19 27.26 -10.78
C ASP A 234 31.01 26.55 -12.14
N LEU A 235 30.32 27.22 -13.06
CA LEU A 235 30.08 26.80 -14.43
C LEU A 235 30.84 27.68 -15.44
N THR A 236 31.83 28.48 -15.00
CA THR A 236 32.56 29.43 -15.87
C THR A 236 33.25 28.78 -17.07
N ASN A 237 33.64 27.49 -16.94
CA ASN A 237 34.29 26.72 -17.98
C ASN A 237 33.30 25.91 -18.84
N GLN A 238 31.98 26.08 -18.62
CA GLN A 238 30.96 25.38 -19.38
C GLN A 238 30.45 26.23 -20.56
N ILE A 239 29.90 25.56 -21.56
CA ILE A 239 29.30 26.23 -22.72
C ILE A 239 27.99 26.90 -22.29
N LYS A 240 27.68 28.08 -22.84
CA LYS A 240 26.38 28.72 -22.62
C LYS A 240 25.23 27.79 -22.94
N GLY A 241 24.22 27.75 -22.07
CA GLY A 241 23.10 26.84 -22.21
C GLY A 241 22.38 26.56 -20.91
N THR A 242 21.51 25.57 -20.93
CA THR A 242 20.75 25.12 -19.77
C THR A 242 21.38 23.86 -19.16
N TYR A 243 21.48 23.85 -17.84
CA TYR A 243 22.01 22.75 -17.04
C TYR A 243 20.96 22.31 -15.99
N ILE A 244 21.05 21.10 -15.55
CA ILE A 244 20.25 20.53 -14.46
C ILE A 244 21.13 20.36 -13.24
N VAL A 245 20.80 21.07 -12.18
CA VAL A 245 21.43 20.87 -10.87
C VAL A 245 20.60 19.89 -10.09
N LYS A 246 21.19 18.80 -9.68
CA LYS A 246 20.57 17.73 -8.88
C LYS A 246 21.16 17.77 -7.47
N VAL A 247 20.28 17.87 -6.47
CA VAL A 247 20.60 17.71 -5.05
C VAL A 247 20.02 16.38 -4.59
N SER A 248 20.83 15.54 -3.95
CA SER A 248 20.42 14.24 -3.42
C SER A 248 20.65 14.17 -1.91
N ARG A 249 19.71 13.57 -1.17
CA ARG A 249 19.73 13.35 0.28
C ARG A 249 19.27 11.93 0.57
N GLY A 250 20.20 11.00 0.79
CA GLY A 250 19.90 9.58 0.87
C GLY A 250 19.27 9.06 -0.42
N GLU A 251 18.08 8.53 -0.34
CA GLU A 251 17.33 8.02 -1.51
C GLU A 251 16.52 9.11 -2.24
N PHE A 252 16.46 10.31 -1.70
CA PHE A 252 15.71 11.44 -2.26
C PHE A 252 16.59 12.32 -3.15
N SER A 253 16.02 12.90 -4.20
CA SER A 253 16.70 13.90 -5.02
C SER A 253 15.72 14.92 -5.58
N LYS A 254 16.20 16.16 -5.77
CA LYS A 254 15.47 17.23 -6.46
C LYS A 254 16.34 17.83 -7.53
N GLU A 255 15.71 18.22 -8.63
CA GLU A 255 16.37 18.81 -9.80
C GLU A 255 15.80 20.20 -10.07
N GLU A 256 16.71 21.15 -10.31
CA GLU A 256 16.38 22.51 -10.72
C GLU A 256 17.20 22.92 -11.93
N ARG A 257 16.62 23.76 -12.77
CA ARG A 257 17.30 24.27 -13.98
C ARG A 257 18.08 25.51 -13.67
N VAL A 258 19.29 25.62 -14.24
CA VAL A 258 20.08 26.84 -14.28
C VAL A 258 20.43 27.21 -15.72
N VAL A 259 20.37 28.49 -16.03
CA VAL A 259 20.67 29.02 -17.38
C VAL A 259 21.95 29.82 -17.30
N LEU A 260 22.96 29.45 -18.13
CA LEU A 260 24.22 30.13 -18.34
C LEU A 260 24.13 30.94 -19.65
N ASN A 261 24.15 32.28 -19.56
CA ASN A 261 24.02 33.21 -20.67
C ASN A 261 25.37 33.71 -21.18
#